data_aa15154b04f721f18a54d41fc9a7ad33
#
_entry.id   aa15154b04f721f18a54d41fc9a7ad33
#
_cell.length_a   1.000
_cell.length_b   1.000
_cell.length_c   1.000
_cell.angle_alpha   90.00
_cell.angle_beta   90.00
_cell.angle_gamma   90.00
#
_symmetry.space_group_name_H-M   'P 1'
#
loop_
_entity.id
_entity.type
_entity.pdbx_description
1 polymer ?
#
loop_
_entity_poly.entity_id
_entity_poly.type
_entity_poly.pdbx_seq_one_letter_code
_entity_poly.pdbx_strand_id
1 'polypeptide(L)'
;MTIFKRAFLYITRKKARSLILFTIVFVMAIFMLIGISIHSSALNAAENVKKSVQTGISLRLDVADAEETFDFHKNADGEIERTLKIPILTQSKLQKILKIKGVSGYFEESNIFAFYTGLDVHPGGSRDLLEELKAKDSDTLTDEEKETIKGLEASQIYACGFYPVQEARWQPFFLNGALEISEGRNIKSSDRKKAVISEELADRNKLKIGDKLTISSFNYITGERYGNTLELEIVGIFQMNFEEQVSKYTTESDIVSNLIFTDEEEFTNWWTGEWNEYYNEDPIVPLEDPVVTYVTLYVDDPGMLKEVEDEIRGIDDKIDWEYYNFEYYDKDYKAIAKPLLLMVKLSTALMIIMAVGALVILSFILSMWIQGRKKEIHILSLIGIKKRSILAQIVLECTLVSICAFILAGAAAGPITVATGKALEKSVSSVQSDQPYETSRNVNGEVEIYRTSNEPVMLEYNLTLVMAVKVLAVMLAVIILSVLISFMRIEGRGRGKIRIQGF
;
A
#
# COMPACT_ATOMS: atom_id res chain seq x y z
N MET A 1 47.81 -27.43 -32.88
CA MET A 1 47.34 -26.09 -32.48
C MET A 1 46.09 -26.26 -31.64
N THR A 2 46.05 -25.67 -30.44
CA THR A 2 44.88 -25.80 -29.54
C THR A 2 43.67 -25.08 -30.09
N ILE A 3 42.46 -25.52 -29.73
CA ILE A 3 41.17 -24.91 -30.14
C ILE A 3 41.17 -23.43 -29.77
N PHE A 4 41.68 -23.08 -28.62
CA PHE A 4 41.75 -21.70 -28.12
C PHE A 4 42.63 -20.80 -29.02
N LYS A 5 43.81 -21.24 -29.38
CA LYS A 5 44.72 -20.50 -30.26
C LYS A 5 44.14 -20.26 -31.68
N ARG A 6 43.37 -21.23 -32.20
CA ARG A 6 42.65 -21.09 -33.48
C ARG A 6 41.51 -20.09 -33.38
N ALA A 7 40.70 -20.12 -32.29
CA ALA A 7 39.62 -19.20 -32.07
C ALA A 7 40.13 -17.75 -31.97
N PHE A 8 41.17 -17.53 -31.16
CA PHE A 8 41.79 -16.21 -30.99
C PHE A 8 42.32 -15.61 -32.27
N LEU A 9 43.09 -16.41 -33.07
CA LEU A 9 43.61 -15.97 -34.37
C LEU A 9 42.50 -15.67 -35.39
N TYR A 10 41.36 -16.34 -35.30
CA TYR A 10 40.22 -16.04 -36.16
C TYR A 10 39.59 -14.69 -35.82
N ILE A 11 39.36 -14.43 -34.53
CA ILE A 11 38.79 -13.16 -34.04
C ILE A 11 39.64 -11.98 -34.52
N THR A 12 40.98 -12.07 -34.37
CA THR A 12 41.90 -10.99 -34.71
C THR A 12 42.06 -10.77 -36.23
N ARG A 13 41.91 -11.83 -37.04
CA ARG A 13 42.02 -11.74 -38.51
C ARG A 13 40.73 -11.29 -39.20
N LYS A 14 39.57 -11.60 -38.64
CA LYS A 14 38.26 -11.27 -39.23
C LYS A 14 37.55 -10.16 -38.45
N LYS A 15 38.23 -9.01 -38.25
CA LYS A 15 37.81 -7.88 -37.39
C LYS A 15 36.39 -7.41 -37.66
N ALA A 16 35.95 -7.27 -38.91
CA ALA A 16 34.62 -6.80 -39.27
C ALA A 16 33.51 -7.74 -38.74
N ARG A 17 33.68 -9.07 -38.82
CA ARG A 17 32.73 -10.05 -38.31
C ARG A 17 32.67 -10.03 -36.78
N SER A 18 33.84 -9.98 -36.15
CA SER A 18 33.96 -9.91 -34.70
C SER A 18 33.34 -8.61 -34.17
N LEU A 19 33.48 -7.49 -34.87
CA LEU A 19 32.88 -6.21 -34.52
C LEU A 19 31.34 -6.24 -34.60
N ILE A 20 30.78 -6.80 -35.68
CA ILE A 20 29.31 -6.93 -35.82
C ILE A 20 28.75 -7.79 -34.70
N LEU A 21 29.37 -8.96 -34.42
CA LEU A 21 28.96 -9.82 -33.31
C LEU A 21 29.05 -9.08 -31.98
N PHE A 22 30.18 -8.40 -31.75
CA PHE A 22 30.39 -7.60 -30.53
C PHE A 22 29.29 -6.55 -30.37
N THR A 23 28.96 -5.77 -31.39
CA THR A 23 27.94 -4.72 -31.33
C THR A 23 26.57 -5.28 -30.99
N ILE A 24 26.16 -6.39 -31.63
CA ILE A 24 24.85 -7.01 -31.37
C ILE A 24 24.78 -7.51 -29.94
N VAL A 25 25.81 -8.23 -29.50
CA VAL A 25 25.87 -8.77 -28.13
C VAL A 25 25.99 -7.66 -27.11
N PHE A 26 26.73 -6.59 -27.39
CA PHE A 26 26.86 -5.41 -26.53
C PHE A 26 25.51 -4.72 -26.31
N VAL A 27 24.77 -4.46 -27.39
CA VAL A 27 23.43 -3.86 -27.31
C VAL A 27 22.47 -4.78 -26.54
N MET A 28 22.45 -6.08 -26.85
CA MET A 28 21.65 -7.05 -26.13
C MET A 28 21.97 -7.05 -24.63
N ALA A 29 23.26 -7.08 -24.28
CA ALA A 29 23.72 -7.10 -22.91
C ALA A 29 23.30 -5.84 -22.13
N ILE A 30 23.43 -4.65 -22.74
CA ILE A 30 22.97 -3.38 -22.14
C ILE A 30 21.48 -3.45 -21.83
N PHE A 31 20.63 -3.78 -22.80
CA PHE A 31 19.19 -3.82 -22.59
C PHE A 31 18.77 -4.87 -21.54
N MET A 32 19.43 -6.03 -21.50
CA MET A 32 19.16 -7.05 -20.50
C MET A 32 19.61 -6.62 -19.10
N LEU A 33 20.76 -5.94 -18.98
CA LEU A 33 21.24 -5.42 -17.69
C LEU A 33 20.35 -4.30 -17.16
N ILE A 34 19.90 -3.38 -18.03
CA ILE A 34 18.94 -2.34 -17.68
C ILE A 34 17.60 -2.98 -17.25
N GLY A 35 17.11 -3.91 -18.07
CA GLY A 35 15.84 -4.60 -17.80
C GLY A 35 15.81 -5.33 -16.44
N ILE A 36 16.88 -6.09 -16.11
CA ILE A 36 16.95 -6.80 -14.84
C ILE A 36 17.12 -5.86 -13.64
N SER A 37 17.82 -4.73 -13.81
CA SER A 37 17.98 -3.73 -12.76
C SER A 37 16.65 -3.02 -12.48
N ILE A 38 15.93 -2.57 -13.51
CA ILE A 38 14.59 -1.96 -13.34
C ILE A 38 13.61 -2.96 -12.74
N HIS A 39 13.61 -4.21 -13.23
CA HIS A 39 12.76 -5.28 -12.69
C HIS A 39 12.99 -5.49 -11.21
N SER A 40 14.24 -5.63 -10.78
CA SER A 40 14.59 -5.88 -9.40
C SER A 40 14.29 -4.67 -8.50
N SER A 41 14.59 -3.46 -8.97
CA SER A 41 14.30 -2.23 -8.22
C SER A 41 12.79 -2.05 -8.01
N ALA A 42 11.99 -2.24 -9.06
CA ALA A 42 10.54 -2.13 -8.96
C ALA A 42 9.93 -3.26 -8.10
N LEU A 43 10.48 -4.47 -8.15
CA LEU A 43 10.03 -5.58 -7.32
C LEU A 43 10.35 -5.33 -5.84
N ASN A 44 11.58 -4.91 -5.52
CA ASN A 44 11.97 -4.58 -4.16
C ASN A 44 11.15 -3.42 -3.59
N ALA A 45 10.89 -2.40 -4.42
CA ALA A 45 10.04 -1.29 -4.02
C ALA A 45 8.60 -1.75 -3.76
N ALA A 46 8.02 -2.60 -4.60
CA ALA A 46 6.69 -3.18 -4.38
C ALA A 46 6.63 -4.03 -3.10
N GLU A 47 7.68 -4.79 -2.79
CA GLU A 47 7.79 -5.54 -1.53
C GLU A 47 7.93 -4.63 -0.31
N ASN A 48 8.64 -3.51 -0.43
CA ASN A 48 8.73 -2.53 0.64
C ASN A 48 7.39 -1.85 0.89
N VAL A 49 6.68 -1.46 -0.17
CA VAL A 49 5.31 -0.92 -0.07
C VAL A 49 4.37 -1.93 0.61
N LYS A 50 4.47 -3.21 0.25
CA LYS A 50 3.72 -4.28 0.89
C LYS A 50 3.94 -4.38 2.41
N LYS A 51 5.13 -4.01 2.89
CA LYS A 51 5.48 -4.02 4.32
C LYS A 51 5.16 -2.72 5.04
N SER A 52 5.11 -1.60 4.32
CA SER A 52 4.91 -0.26 4.88
C SER A 52 3.46 0.21 4.80
N VAL A 53 2.67 -0.34 3.88
CA VAL A 53 1.27 0.02 3.69
C VAL A 53 0.42 -1.17 4.12
N GLN A 54 -0.34 -0.97 5.20
CA GLN A 54 -1.24 -2.00 5.68
C GLN A 54 -2.40 -2.22 4.72
N THR A 55 -2.83 -3.47 4.66
CA THR A 55 -4.02 -3.87 3.94
C THR A 55 -4.92 -4.70 4.86
N GLY A 56 -6.19 -4.79 4.53
CA GLY A 56 -7.11 -5.50 5.39
C GLY A 56 -8.44 -5.82 4.72
N ILE A 57 -9.33 -6.37 5.53
CA ILE A 57 -10.71 -6.66 5.17
C ILE A 57 -11.60 -5.96 6.18
N SER A 58 -12.42 -5.04 5.71
CA SER A 58 -13.43 -4.38 6.53
C SER A 58 -14.74 -5.16 6.47
N LEU A 59 -15.28 -5.46 7.62
CA LEU A 59 -16.54 -6.13 7.84
C LEU A 59 -17.50 -5.11 8.45
N ARG A 60 -18.53 -4.74 7.71
CA ARG A 60 -19.54 -3.78 8.18
C ARG A 60 -20.89 -4.46 8.22
N LEU A 61 -21.55 -4.41 9.37
CA LEU A 61 -22.91 -4.91 9.54
C LEU A 61 -23.87 -4.04 8.71
N ASP A 62 -24.62 -4.65 7.82
CA ASP A 62 -25.58 -4.02 6.91
C ASP A 62 -27.01 -4.34 7.36
N VAL A 63 -27.42 -3.64 8.44
CA VAL A 63 -28.78 -3.78 9.03
C VAL A 63 -29.33 -2.37 9.19
N ALA A 64 -30.59 -2.18 8.82
CA ALA A 64 -31.18 -0.83 8.75
C ALA A 64 -31.36 -0.19 10.13
N ASP A 65 -31.71 -0.97 11.14
CA ASP A 65 -31.92 -0.45 12.50
C ASP A 65 -31.67 -1.51 13.59
N ALA A 66 -31.65 -1.08 14.84
CA ALA A 66 -31.41 -1.93 15.99
C ALA A 66 -32.53 -2.95 16.23
N GLU A 67 -33.78 -2.67 15.80
CA GLU A 67 -34.92 -3.56 15.95
C GLU A 67 -34.80 -4.79 15.04
N GLU A 68 -34.08 -4.71 13.94
CA GLU A 68 -33.76 -5.87 13.09
C GLU A 68 -32.75 -6.79 13.77
N THR A 69 -31.85 -6.21 14.56
CA THR A 69 -30.76 -6.93 15.23
C THR A 69 -31.18 -7.52 16.57
N PHE A 70 -32.01 -6.80 17.36
CA PHE A 70 -32.32 -7.12 18.73
C PHE A 70 -33.82 -7.19 18.99
N ASP A 71 -34.23 -8.10 19.90
CA ASP A 71 -35.44 -8.01 20.67
C ASP A 71 -35.16 -7.25 21.97
N PHE A 72 -36.02 -6.28 22.26
CA PHE A 72 -35.92 -5.46 23.47
C PHE A 72 -37.04 -5.84 24.44
N HIS A 73 -36.71 -6.09 25.71
CA HIS A 73 -37.70 -6.34 26.76
C HIS A 73 -37.21 -5.74 28.07
N LYS A 74 -38.16 -5.32 28.90
CA LYS A 74 -37.83 -4.82 30.27
C LYS A 74 -37.75 -5.97 31.24
N ASN A 75 -36.66 -6.01 32.01
CA ASN A 75 -36.51 -6.95 33.13
C ASN A 75 -37.31 -6.50 34.37
N ALA A 76 -37.23 -7.28 35.43
CA ALA A 76 -37.95 -6.99 36.66
C ALA A 76 -37.51 -5.70 37.39
N ASP A 77 -36.27 -5.26 37.12
CA ASP A 77 -35.68 -4.05 37.70
C ASP A 77 -35.94 -2.79 36.84
N GLY A 78 -36.66 -2.95 35.71
CA GLY A 78 -37.03 -1.87 34.82
C GLY A 78 -35.96 -1.54 33.74
N GLU A 79 -34.86 -2.30 33.71
CA GLU A 79 -33.81 -2.13 32.73
C GLU A 79 -34.15 -2.80 31.40
N ILE A 80 -33.59 -2.29 30.28
CA ILE A 80 -33.80 -2.84 28.95
C ILE A 80 -32.77 -3.94 28.71
N GLU A 81 -33.24 -5.18 28.59
CA GLU A 81 -32.43 -6.31 28.09
C GLU A 81 -32.59 -6.46 26.58
N ARG A 82 -31.49 -6.86 25.93
CA ARG A 82 -31.44 -7.10 24.50
C ARG A 82 -31.06 -8.55 24.22
N THR A 83 -31.79 -9.19 23.30
CA THR A 83 -31.44 -10.53 22.78
C THR A 83 -31.25 -10.48 21.27
N LEU A 84 -30.23 -11.16 20.77
CA LEU A 84 -29.95 -11.19 19.33
C LEU A 84 -31.02 -11.94 18.57
N LYS A 85 -31.62 -11.33 17.54
CA LYS A 85 -32.53 -11.94 16.58
C LYS A 85 -31.80 -12.67 15.45
N ILE A 86 -30.67 -12.16 15.06
CA ILE A 86 -29.89 -12.61 13.91
C ILE A 86 -28.51 -13.12 14.33
N PRO A 87 -27.96 -14.14 13.64
CA PRO A 87 -26.67 -14.74 13.98
C PRO A 87 -25.54 -13.91 13.40
N ILE A 88 -25.10 -12.89 14.11
CA ILE A 88 -24.06 -11.94 13.71
C ILE A 88 -22.74 -12.12 14.46
N LEU A 89 -21.73 -11.36 14.05
CA LEU A 89 -20.40 -11.35 14.66
C LEU A 89 -20.45 -10.72 16.05
N THR A 90 -19.87 -11.41 17.03
CA THR A 90 -19.72 -10.95 18.41
C THR A 90 -18.23 -10.94 18.77
N GLN A 91 -17.89 -10.32 19.91
CA GLN A 91 -16.50 -10.22 20.38
C GLN A 91 -15.85 -11.60 20.58
N SER A 92 -16.57 -12.57 21.11
CA SER A 92 -16.05 -13.93 21.28
C SER A 92 -15.72 -14.63 19.95
N LYS A 93 -16.51 -14.35 18.91
CA LYS A 93 -16.29 -14.87 17.55
C LYS A 93 -15.16 -14.12 16.85
N LEU A 94 -15.07 -12.79 17.03
CA LEU A 94 -13.96 -11.99 16.54
C LEU A 94 -12.62 -12.52 17.05
N GLN A 95 -12.52 -12.90 18.32
CA GLN A 95 -11.31 -13.49 18.89
C GLN A 95 -10.89 -14.82 18.23
N LYS A 96 -11.79 -15.51 17.54
CA LYS A 96 -11.44 -16.69 16.72
C LYS A 96 -10.92 -16.27 15.35
N ILE A 97 -11.52 -15.25 14.74
CA ILE A 97 -11.06 -14.66 13.48
C ILE A 97 -9.63 -14.14 13.60
N LEU A 98 -9.30 -13.49 14.72
CA LEU A 98 -7.94 -12.97 14.98
C LEU A 98 -6.85 -14.05 15.06
N LYS A 99 -7.22 -15.33 15.12
CA LYS A 99 -6.27 -16.46 15.08
C LYS A 99 -6.03 -16.99 13.67
N ILE A 100 -6.73 -16.50 12.67
CA ILE A 100 -6.51 -16.85 11.27
C ILE A 100 -5.11 -16.42 10.87
N LYS A 101 -4.41 -17.32 10.17
CA LYS A 101 -3.05 -17.03 9.71
C LYS A 101 -3.05 -15.88 8.72
N GLY A 102 -2.21 -14.88 8.97
CA GLY A 102 -2.07 -13.69 8.13
C GLY A 102 -2.83 -12.47 8.66
N VAL A 103 -3.71 -12.64 9.65
CA VAL A 103 -4.30 -11.51 10.38
C VAL A 103 -3.28 -10.99 11.39
N SER A 104 -2.91 -9.71 11.28
CA SER A 104 -1.88 -9.06 12.12
C SER A 104 -2.45 -8.20 13.22
N GLY A 105 -3.68 -7.72 13.04
CA GLY A 105 -4.36 -6.86 13.99
C GLY A 105 -5.76 -6.52 13.51
N TYR A 106 -6.43 -5.69 14.27
CA TYR A 106 -7.77 -5.24 13.93
C TYR A 106 -8.04 -3.85 14.50
N PHE A 107 -9.02 -3.19 13.93
CA PHE A 107 -9.57 -1.94 14.43
C PHE A 107 -11.10 -2.00 14.35
N GLU A 108 -11.76 -1.85 15.50
CA GLU A 108 -13.20 -1.62 15.55
C GLU A 108 -13.46 -0.13 15.41
N GLU A 109 -14.28 0.24 14.46
CA GLU A 109 -14.61 1.63 14.22
C GLU A 109 -15.62 2.10 15.27
N SER A 110 -15.35 3.27 15.83
CA SER A 110 -16.17 3.94 16.80
C SER A 110 -16.61 5.30 16.24
N ASN A 111 -17.76 5.79 16.69
CA ASN A 111 -18.21 7.12 16.31
C ASN A 111 -17.38 8.21 17.01
N ILE A 112 -17.25 9.36 16.34
CA ILE A 112 -16.70 10.57 16.95
C ILE A 112 -17.84 11.28 17.71
N PHE A 113 -17.60 11.61 18.95
CA PHE A 113 -18.56 12.29 19.80
C PHE A 113 -18.04 13.67 20.19
N ALA A 114 -18.92 14.67 20.18
CA ALA A 114 -18.58 16.04 20.56
C ALA A 114 -18.77 16.24 22.07
N PHE A 115 -17.70 16.70 22.76
CA PHE A 115 -17.77 17.06 24.19
C PHE A 115 -17.13 18.43 24.42
N TYR A 116 -17.70 19.14 25.40
CA TYR A 116 -17.15 20.41 25.85
C TYR A 116 -15.82 20.20 26.59
N THR A 117 -14.81 20.95 26.21
CA THR A 117 -13.48 20.91 26.84
C THR A 117 -13.08 22.22 27.48
N GLY A 118 -13.69 23.34 27.09
CA GLY A 118 -13.29 24.69 27.50
C GLY A 118 -11.96 25.13 26.92
N LEU A 119 -11.39 24.39 25.97
CA LEU A 119 -10.13 24.71 25.31
C LEU A 119 -10.34 25.76 24.19
N ASP A 120 -9.25 26.46 23.86
CA ASP A 120 -9.17 27.21 22.62
C ASP A 120 -8.87 26.25 21.48
N VAL A 121 -9.92 25.91 20.71
CA VAL A 121 -9.89 24.95 19.61
C VAL A 121 -9.63 25.64 18.28
N HIS A 122 -9.22 24.91 17.26
CA HIS A 122 -9.19 25.41 15.90
C HIS A 122 -10.60 25.85 15.47
N PRO A 123 -10.78 27.10 14.99
CA PRO A 123 -12.11 27.62 14.65
C PRO A 123 -12.71 26.90 13.43
N GLY A 124 -13.99 26.62 13.49
CA GLY A 124 -14.77 25.99 12.43
C GLY A 124 -16.09 26.71 12.19
N GLY A 125 -17.00 26.01 11.52
CA GLY A 125 -18.27 26.56 11.08
C GLY A 125 -19.20 27.01 12.21
N SER A 126 -19.09 26.46 13.42
CA SER A 126 -19.87 26.92 14.56
C SER A 126 -19.48 28.34 14.96
N ARG A 127 -18.20 28.68 14.95
CA ARG A 127 -17.70 30.03 15.23
C ARG A 127 -18.07 31.00 14.11
N ASP A 128 -17.94 30.58 12.86
CA ASP A 128 -18.38 31.38 11.71
C ASP A 128 -19.86 31.71 11.77
N LEU A 129 -20.71 30.73 12.10
CA LEU A 129 -22.14 30.93 12.29
C LEU A 129 -22.44 31.88 13.45
N LEU A 130 -21.73 31.75 14.56
CA LEU A 130 -21.88 32.65 15.70
C LEU A 130 -21.55 34.07 15.32
N GLU A 131 -20.47 34.33 14.58
CA GLU A 131 -20.09 35.66 14.11
C GLU A 131 -21.12 36.22 13.12
N GLU A 132 -21.63 35.37 12.21
CA GLU A 132 -22.69 35.79 11.26
C GLU A 132 -23.97 36.19 11.99
N LEU A 133 -24.41 35.39 12.98
CA LEU A 133 -25.63 35.69 13.74
C LEU A 133 -25.45 36.94 14.61
N LYS A 134 -24.29 37.13 15.25
CA LYS A 134 -24.00 38.34 16.03
C LYS A 134 -23.85 39.62 15.23
N ALA A 135 -23.55 39.51 13.95
CA ALA A 135 -23.49 40.66 13.04
C ALA A 135 -24.89 41.19 12.64
N LYS A 136 -25.97 40.42 12.87
CA LYS A 136 -27.34 40.82 12.63
C LYS A 136 -27.79 41.82 13.72
N ASP A 137 -28.71 42.70 13.36
CA ASP A 137 -29.34 43.58 14.34
C ASP A 137 -30.17 42.71 15.35
N SER A 138 -29.96 42.95 16.63
CA SER A 138 -30.58 42.17 17.71
C SER A 138 -32.12 42.15 17.62
N ASP A 139 -32.73 43.19 17.09
CA ASP A 139 -34.18 43.30 16.94
C ASP A 139 -34.73 42.51 15.74
N THR A 140 -33.83 42.04 14.85
CA THR A 140 -34.19 41.22 13.68
C THR A 140 -33.99 39.74 13.88
N LEU A 141 -33.32 39.34 14.99
CA LEU A 141 -33.06 37.93 15.32
C LEU A 141 -34.37 37.23 15.73
N THR A 142 -34.62 36.08 15.15
CA THR A 142 -35.67 35.17 15.56
C THR A 142 -35.37 34.58 16.94
N ASP A 143 -36.36 34.04 17.59
CA ASP A 143 -36.15 33.37 18.91
C ASP A 143 -35.28 32.11 18.77
N GLU A 144 -35.38 31.41 17.62
CA GLU A 144 -34.55 30.26 17.29
C GLU A 144 -33.07 30.66 17.10
N GLU A 145 -32.81 31.78 16.38
CA GLU A 145 -31.46 32.34 16.20
C GLU A 145 -30.83 32.77 17.54
N LYS A 146 -31.64 33.34 18.47
CA LYS A 146 -31.17 33.70 19.82
C LYS A 146 -30.80 32.46 20.64
N GLU A 147 -31.58 31.41 20.50
CA GLU A 147 -31.30 30.13 21.16
C GLU A 147 -30.05 29.48 20.58
N THR A 148 -29.89 29.51 19.27
CA THR A 148 -28.69 29.05 18.56
C THR A 148 -27.43 29.78 19.03
N ILE A 149 -27.45 31.12 19.09
CA ILE A 149 -26.35 31.94 19.65
C ILE A 149 -25.97 31.47 21.04
N LYS A 150 -26.97 31.28 21.90
CA LYS A 150 -26.75 30.85 23.28
C LYS A 150 -26.11 29.45 23.37
N GLY A 151 -26.54 28.52 22.51
CA GLY A 151 -25.97 27.17 22.42
C GLY A 151 -24.53 27.16 21.93
N LEU A 152 -24.26 27.96 20.90
CA LEU A 152 -22.92 28.12 20.31
C LEU A 152 -21.93 28.67 21.36
N GLU A 153 -22.31 29.79 22.05
CA GLU A 153 -21.47 30.41 23.07
C GLU A 153 -21.23 29.55 24.29
N ALA A 154 -22.25 28.75 24.68
CA ALA A 154 -22.19 27.95 25.92
C ALA A 154 -21.21 26.76 25.75
N SER A 155 -21.18 26.10 24.59
CA SER A 155 -20.48 24.83 24.47
C SER A 155 -19.90 24.54 23.09
N GLN A 156 -20.61 24.76 21.99
CA GLN A 156 -20.24 24.21 20.68
C GLN A 156 -18.88 24.72 20.16
N ILE A 157 -18.60 26.04 20.30
CA ILE A 157 -17.32 26.64 19.87
C ILE A 157 -16.12 26.22 20.72
N TYR A 158 -16.32 25.45 21.79
CA TYR A 158 -15.31 24.89 22.68
C TYR A 158 -15.31 23.36 22.69
N ALA A 159 -16.04 22.75 21.75
CA ALA A 159 -16.17 21.30 21.68
C ALA A 159 -15.00 20.70 20.88
N CYS A 160 -14.49 19.60 21.39
CA CYS A 160 -13.58 18.71 20.67
C CYS A 160 -14.31 17.45 20.24
N GLY A 161 -13.88 16.84 19.14
CA GLY A 161 -14.29 15.50 18.78
C GLY A 161 -13.49 14.47 19.57
N PHE A 162 -14.17 13.51 20.17
CA PHE A 162 -13.54 12.41 20.90
C PHE A 162 -13.69 11.12 20.09
N TYR A 163 -12.56 10.49 19.85
CA TYR A 163 -12.49 9.24 19.13
C TYR A 163 -12.02 8.13 20.09
N PRO A 164 -12.95 7.35 20.65
CA PRO A 164 -12.60 6.23 21.51
C PRO A 164 -11.96 5.12 20.69
N VAL A 165 -10.84 4.56 21.16
CA VAL A 165 -10.08 3.53 20.46
C VAL A 165 -9.59 2.46 21.42
N GLN A 166 -9.58 1.20 20.99
CA GLN A 166 -9.02 0.10 21.77
C GLN A 166 -7.48 0.15 21.74
N GLU A 167 -6.91 0.30 20.57
CA GLU A 167 -5.48 0.44 20.36
C GLU A 167 -5.22 1.37 19.16
N ALA A 168 -4.85 2.60 19.44
CA ALA A 168 -4.79 3.66 18.44
C ALA A 168 -3.76 3.42 17.33
N ARG A 169 -2.77 2.53 17.51
CA ARG A 169 -1.83 2.19 16.42
C ARG A 169 -2.53 1.54 15.21
N TRP A 170 -3.69 0.91 15.41
CA TRP A 170 -4.47 0.28 14.34
C TRP A 170 -5.50 1.21 13.72
N GLN A 171 -5.68 2.40 14.29
CA GLN A 171 -6.57 3.41 13.74
C GLN A 171 -6.00 3.93 12.40
N PRO A 172 -6.82 4.01 11.33
CA PRO A 172 -6.36 4.28 9.97
C PRO A 172 -5.47 5.50 9.81
N PHE A 173 -5.70 6.60 10.54
CA PHE A 173 -4.90 7.82 10.41
C PHE A 173 -3.47 7.68 10.93
N PHE A 174 -3.28 6.92 12.02
CA PHE A 174 -1.95 6.58 12.52
C PHE A 174 -1.29 5.51 11.67
N LEU A 175 -2.09 4.55 11.19
CA LEU A 175 -1.60 3.42 10.42
C LEU A 175 -1.05 3.83 9.05
N ASN A 176 -1.72 4.77 8.37
CA ASN A 176 -1.29 5.28 7.06
C ASN A 176 -0.25 6.42 7.17
N GLY A 177 0.07 6.88 8.38
CA GLY A 177 1.04 7.93 8.64
C GLY A 177 0.52 9.36 8.43
N ALA A 178 -0.80 9.55 8.25
CA ALA A 178 -1.41 10.87 8.20
C ALA A 178 -1.27 11.60 9.54
N LEU A 179 -1.39 10.83 10.65
CA LEU A 179 -1.07 11.27 11.99
C LEU A 179 0.14 10.51 12.51
N GLU A 180 1.04 11.21 13.19
CA GLU A 180 2.25 10.64 13.79
C GLU A 180 2.44 11.15 15.20
N ILE A 181 2.82 10.28 16.13
CA ILE A 181 3.13 10.70 17.51
C ILE A 181 4.45 11.47 17.51
N SER A 182 4.38 12.73 17.85
CA SER A 182 5.57 13.61 17.98
C SER A 182 6.14 13.59 19.40
N GLU A 183 5.28 13.49 20.43
CA GLU A 183 5.70 13.38 21.82
C GLU A 183 4.91 12.31 22.56
N GLY A 184 5.57 11.60 23.48
CA GLY A 184 4.94 10.59 24.31
C GLY A 184 4.62 9.27 23.59
N ARG A 185 3.38 8.81 23.67
CA ARG A 185 2.93 7.53 23.10
C ARG A 185 1.46 7.55 22.71
N ASN A 186 1.08 6.61 21.88
CA ASN A 186 -0.32 6.39 21.51
C ASN A 186 -1.12 5.61 22.58
N ILE A 187 -2.45 5.60 22.47
CA ILE A 187 -3.36 4.81 23.33
C ILE A 187 -3.11 3.32 23.14
N LYS A 188 -3.11 2.60 24.24
CA LYS A 188 -2.99 1.13 24.32
C LYS A 188 -4.25 0.53 24.91
N SER A 189 -4.52 -0.72 24.60
CA SER A 189 -5.69 -1.46 25.11
C SER A 189 -5.80 -1.54 26.64
N SER A 190 -4.66 -1.40 27.35
CA SER A 190 -4.62 -1.38 28.83
C SER A 190 -4.82 0.01 29.44
N ASP A 191 -4.91 1.06 28.64
CA ASP A 191 -5.07 2.43 29.14
C ASP A 191 -6.48 2.67 29.67
N ARG A 192 -6.57 3.52 30.68
CA ARG A 192 -7.81 4.01 31.26
C ARG A 192 -7.66 5.50 31.57
N LYS A 193 -8.65 6.29 31.15
CA LYS A 193 -8.68 7.76 31.35
C LYS A 193 -7.44 8.44 30.77
N LYS A 194 -7.04 8.03 29.56
CA LYS A 194 -5.90 8.59 28.83
C LYS A 194 -6.36 9.28 27.55
N ALA A 195 -5.62 10.31 27.15
CA ALA A 195 -5.89 11.07 25.94
C ALA A 195 -4.62 11.28 25.11
N VAL A 196 -4.81 11.35 23.80
CA VAL A 196 -3.81 11.79 22.81
C VAL A 196 -4.40 12.94 22.02
N ILE A 197 -3.70 14.09 21.96
CA ILE A 197 -4.17 15.35 21.39
C ILE A 197 -3.23 15.81 20.26
N SER A 198 -3.70 16.73 19.41
CA SER A 198 -2.84 17.32 18.37
C SER A 198 -1.82 18.31 18.93
N GLU A 199 -0.71 18.53 18.21
CA GLU A 199 0.25 19.60 18.50
C GLU A 199 -0.44 20.97 18.52
N GLU A 200 -1.33 21.24 17.56
CA GLU A 200 -2.05 22.50 17.50
C GLU A 200 -2.90 22.76 18.75
N LEU A 201 -3.66 21.76 19.21
CA LEU A 201 -4.46 21.86 20.41
C LEU A 201 -3.58 22.03 21.66
N ALA A 202 -2.46 21.31 21.71
CA ALA A 202 -1.48 21.43 22.79
C ALA A 202 -0.86 22.83 22.85
N ASP A 203 -0.42 23.36 21.72
CA ASP A 203 0.24 24.68 21.62
C ASP A 203 -0.72 25.81 21.97
N ARG A 204 -1.95 25.81 21.44
CA ARG A 204 -2.99 26.81 21.72
C ARG A 204 -3.29 26.92 23.22
N ASN A 205 -3.30 25.79 23.90
CA ASN A 205 -3.68 25.71 25.32
C ASN A 205 -2.49 25.51 26.26
N LYS A 206 -1.25 25.45 25.73
CA LYS A 206 -0.02 25.23 26.50
C LYS A 206 -0.03 23.92 27.30
N LEU A 207 -0.69 22.91 26.75
CA LEU A 207 -0.82 21.58 27.35
C LEU A 207 0.43 20.75 27.07
N LYS A 208 0.73 19.83 27.99
CA LYS A 208 1.89 18.93 27.93
C LYS A 208 1.49 17.51 28.35
N ILE A 209 2.35 16.57 28.05
CA ILE A 209 2.20 15.19 28.55
C ILE A 209 2.17 15.20 30.08
N GLY A 210 1.20 14.47 30.63
CA GLY A 210 0.92 14.40 32.07
C GLY A 210 -0.10 15.42 32.56
N ASP A 211 -0.45 16.43 31.75
CA ASP A 211 -1.52 17.36 32.12
C ASP A 211 -2.88 16.67 32.03
N LYS A 212 -3.85 17.21 32.77
CA LYS A 212 -5.21 16.68 32.82
C LYS A 212 -6.15 17.53 31.99
N LEU A 213 -6.96 16.86 31.22
CA LEU A 213 -8.03 17.40 30.40
C LEU A 213 -9.36 17.08 31.06
N THR A 214 -10.17 18.10 31.35
CA THR A 214 -11.51 17.92 31.91
C THR A 214 -12.56 18.09 30.83
N ILE A 215 -13.44 17.12 30.68
CA ILE A 215 -14.50 17.11 29.67
C ILE A 215 -15.87 17.00 30.29
N SER A 216 -16.87 17.53 29.59
CA SER A 216 -18.28 17.48 30.01
C SER A 216 -19.20 17.14 28.85
N SER A 217 -20.23 16.37 29.12
CA SER A 217 -21.34 16.22 28.19
C SER A 217 -22.13 17.53 28.07
N PHE A 218 -22.73 17.77 26.92
CA PHE A 218 -23.60 18.92 26.69
C PHE A 218 -24.74 18.60 25.74
N ASN A 219 -25.85 19.25 25.89
CA ASN A 219 -26.94 19.22 24.93
C ASN A 219 -26.58 20.02 23.71
N TYR A 220 -26.48 19.38 22.54
CA TYR A 220 -26.02 20.00 21.32
C TYR A 220 -26.89 21.18 20.84
N ILE A 221 -28.20 21.17 21.16
CA ILE A 221 -29.15 22.23 20.76
C ILE A 221 -29.04 23.43 21.69
N THR A 222 -29.13 23.17 23.02
CA THR A 222 -29.20 24.25 24.01
C THR A 222 -27.84 24.72 24.52
N GLY A 223 -26.77 23.94 24.27
CA GLY A 223 -25.43 24.15 24.82
C GLY A 223 -25.33 23.90 26.31
N GLU A 224 -26.40 23.43 26.98
CA GLU A 224 -26.40 23.11 28.41
C GLU A 224 -25.50 21.93 28.72
N ARG A 225 -24.57 22.11 29.67
CA ARG A 225 -23.70 21.03 30.15
C ARG A 225 -24.41 20.23 31.22
N TYR A 226 -24.27 18.91 31.15
CA TYR A 226 -24.94 18.01 32.11
C TYR A 226 -23.99 16.89 32.56
N GLY A 227 -24.39 16.23 33.63
CA GLY A 227 -23.71 15.09 34.21
C GLY A 227 -22.39 15.43 34.92
N ASN A 228 -21.63 14.38 35.24
CA ASN A 228 -20.34 14.48 35.88
C ASN A 228 -19.26 14.72 34.81
N THR A 229 -18.19 15.40 35.20
CA THR A 229 -17.02 15.59 34.31
C THR A 229 -16.11 14.36 34.31
N LEU A 230 -15.45 14.09 33.20
CA LEU A 230 -14.37 13.11 33.12
C LEU A 230 -13.02 13.82 33.02
N GLU A 231 -12.05 13.37 33.82
CA GLU A 231 -10.65 13.80 33.68
C GLU A 231 -9.84 12.75 32.92
N LEU A 232 -9.15 13.20 31.87
CA LEU A 232 -8.24 12.40 31.06
C LEU A 232 -6.82 12.91 31.21
N GLU A 233 -5.83 12.03 31.34
CA GLU A 233 -4.41 12.39 31.37
C GLU A 233 -3.84 12.33 29.93
N ILE A 234 -3.18 13.38 29.50
CA ILE A 234 -2.52 13.44 28.20
C ILE A 234 -1.25 12.56 28.21
N VAL A 235 -1.23 11.51 27.38
CA VAL A 235 -0.11 10.57 27.29
C VAL A 235 0.64 10.65 25.96
N GLY A 236 0.10 11.37 24.98
CA GLY A 236 0.74 11.59 23.69
C GLY A 236 0.25 12.84 23.00
N ILE A 237 1.09 13.35 22.12
CA ILE A 237 0.80 14.47 21.24
C ILE A 237 1.09 13.99 19.82
N PHE A 238 0.18 14.23 18.87
CA PHE A 238 0.36 13.88 17.48
C PHE A 238 0.51 15.11 16.59
N GLN A 239 1.31 14.96 15.54
CA GLN A 239 1.40 15.90 14.42
C GLN A 239 0.57 15.41 13.24
N MET A 240 0.09 16.35 12.42
CA MET A 240 -0.60 16.07 11.17
C MET A 240 0.37 16.23 10.00
N ASN A 241 0.46 15.23 9.14
CA ASN A 241 1.32 15.24 7.95
C ASN A 241 0.57 15.73 6.69
N PHE A 242 -0.53 16.43 6.86
CA PHE A 242 -1.34 17.04 5.81
C PHE A 242 -1.96 18.36 6.28
N GLU A 243 -2.41 19.19 5.33
CA GLU A 243 -3.20 20.39 5.63
C GLU A 243 -4.69 20.06 5.49
N GLU A 244 -5.43 20.21 6.59
CA GLU A 244 -6.87 20.01 6.58
C GLU A 244 -7.56 21.25 6.00
N GLN A 245 -8.50 21.03 5.06
CA GLN A 245 -9.35 22.09 4.55
C GLN A 245 -10.63 22.19 5.39
N VAL A 246 -10.68 23.20 6.24
CA VAL A 246 -11.85 23.49 7.06
C VAL A 246 -12.84 24.33 6.24
N SER A 247 -14.07 23.85 6.13
CA SER A 247 -15.16 24.58 5.45
C SER A 247 -16.11 25.18 6.49
N LYS A 248 -16.93 26.15 6.07
CA LYS A 248 -17.99 26.73 6.92
C LYS A 248 -19.04 25.72 7.43
N TYR A 249 -19.03 24.51 6.91
CA TYR A 249 -19.90 23.41 7.34
C TYR A 249 -19.19 22.39 8.26
N THR A 250 -17.89 22.59 8.50
CA THR A 250 -17.11 21.73 9.36
C THR A 250 -17.19 22.29 10.78
N THR A 251 -17.88 21.60 11.69
CA THR A 251 -17.96 22.03 13.08
C THR A 251 -16.61 21.85 13.77
N GLU A 252 -16.37 22.54 14.86
CA GLU A 252 -15.11 22.48 15.60
C GLU A 252 -14.77 21.05 16.03
N SER A 253 -15.75 20.26 16.43
CA SER A 253 -15.57 18.85 16.82
C SER A 253 -15.21 17.92 15.67
N ASP A 254 -15.46 18.32 14.43
CA ASP A 254 -15.18 17.51 13.24
C ASP A 254 -13.79 17.82 12.63
N ILE A 255 -13.10 18.84 13.12
CA ILE A 255 -11.77 19.22 12.68
C ILE A 255 -10.74 18.25 13.26
N VAL A 256 -9.88 17.67 12.42
CA VAL A 256 -8.91 16.66 12.83
C VAL A 256 -7.92 17.19 13.88
N SER A 257 -7.49 18.45 13.77
CA SER A 257 -6.62 19.07 14.77
C SER A 257 -7.31 19.29 16.13
N ASN A 258 -8.65 19.20 16.21
CA ASN A 258 -9.43 19.23 17.45
C ASN A 258 -9.84 17.83 17.93
N LEU A 259 -9.45 16.75 17.21
CA LEU A 259 -9.74 15.40 17.66
C LEU A 259 -8.86 15.00 18.85
N ILE A 260 -9.49 14.31 19.77
CA ILE A 260 -8.87 13.71 20.95
C ILE A 260 -9.11 12.21 20.90
N PHE A 261 -8.05 11.43 20.81
CA PHE A 261 -8.13 9.98 20.90
C PHE A 261 -8.08 9.57 22.37
N THR A 262 -9.00 8.68 22.78
CA THR A 262 -9.11 8.24 24.18
C THR A 262 -9.33 6.74 24.26
N ASP A 263 -9.14 6.15 25.44
CA ASP A 263 -9.47 4.75 25.67
C ASP A 263 -10.98 4.53 25.57
N GLU A 264 -11.37 3.42 24.95
CA GLU A 264 -12.78 3.13 24.65
C GLU A 264 -13.59 2.78 25.89
N GLU A 265 -13.05 1.94 26.78
CA GLU A 265 -13.84 1.31 27.85
C GLU A 265 -14.33 2.32 28.89
N GLU A 266 -13.43 3.09 29.50
CA GLU A 266 -13.79 4.07 30.52
C GLU A 266 -14.59 5.24 29.95
N PHE A 267 -14.21 5.68 28.73
CA PHE A 267 -14.89 6.78 28.07
C PHE A 267 -16.34 6.42 27.72
N THR A 268 -16.55 5.26 27.09
CA THR A 268 -17.89 4.82 26.68
C THR A 268 -18.79 4.57 27.89
N ASN A 269 -18.27 3.95 28.95
CA ASN A 269 -19.04 3.73 30.19
C ASN A 269 -19.46 5.06 30.84
N TRP A 270 -18.54 6.05 30.87
CA TRP A 270 -18.84 7.35 31.42
C TRP A 270 -19.93 8.07 30.61
N TRP A 271 -19.76 8.28 29.33
CA TRP A 271 -20.71 9.09 28.57
C TRP A 271 -22.08 8.42 28.43
N THR A 272 -22.14 7.10 28.32
CA THR A 272 -23.40 6.36 28.25
C THR A 272 -24.20 6.53 29.60
N GLY A 273 -23.50 6.46 30.72
CA GLY A 273 -24.11 6.71 32.03
C GLY A 273 -24.68 8.12 32.13
N GLU A 274 -23.89 9.14 31.78
CA GLU A 274 -24.32 10.54 31.83
C GLU A 274 -25.49 10.84 30.88
N TRP A 275 -25.46 10.23 29.67
CA TRP A 275 -26.55 10.35 28.70
C TRP A 275 -27.86 9.77 29.24
N ASN A 276 -27.83 8.54 29.72
CA ASN A 276 -29.01 7.87 30.23
C ASN A 276 -29.63 8.63 31.43
N GLU A 277 -28.80 9.16 32.33
CA GLU A 277 -29.27 9.95 33.48
C GLU A 277 -29.92 11.27 33.03
N TYR A 278 -29.31 11.99 32.09
CA TYR A 278 -29.81 13.28 31.62
C TYR A 278 -31.13 13.17 30.86
N TYR A 279 -31.26 12.18 29.97
CA TYR A 279 -32.47 11.99 29.17
C TYR A 279 -33.52 11.12 29.87
N ASN A 280 -33.29 10.68 31.09
CA ASN A 280 -34.15 9.75 31.82
C ASN A 280 -34.48 8.49 31.04
N GLU A 281 -33.52 7.98 30.30
CA GLU A 281 -33.65 6.74 29.55
C GLU A 281 -33.50 5.54 30.48
N ASP A 282 -34.27 4.50 30.23
CA ASP A 282 -34.14 3.24 30.98
C ASP A 282 -32.73 2.65 30.76
N PRO A 283 -32.00 2.22 31.78
CA PRO A 283 -30.70 1.62 31.64
C PRO A 283 -30.73 0.40 30.71
N ILE A 284 -29.78 0.32 29.80
CA ILE A 284 -29.64 -0.84 28.92
C ILE A 284 -28.64 -1.80 29.53
N VAL A 285 -29.06 -3.05 29.74
CA VAL A 285 -28.17 -4.11 30.22
C VAL A 285 -27.09 -4.41 29.14
N PRO A 286 -25.79 -4.34 29.49
CA PRO A 286 -24.74 -4.72 28.58
C PRO A 286 -24.89 -6.18 28.12
N LEU A 287 -24.62 -6.44 26.86
CA LEU A 287 -24.56 -7.81 26.30
C LEU A 287 -23.38 -8.55 26.94
N GLU A 288 -23.58 -9.82 27.34
CA GLU A 288 -22.46 -10.69 27.75
C GLU A 288 -21.39 -10.85 26.66
N ASP A 289 -21.84 -10.92 25.41
CA ASP A 289 -20.97 -11.01 24.22
C ASP A 289 -21.36 -9.89 23.24
N PRO A 290 -20.68 -8.74 23.32
CA PRO A 290 -21.02 -7.57 22.52
C PRO A 290 -20.96 -7.83 21.01
N VAL A 291 -21.83 -7.17 20.27
CA VAL A 291 -21.88 -7.25 18.81
C VAL A 291 -20.77 -6.41 18.19
N VAL A 292 -20.15 -6.94 17.15
CA VAL A 292 -19.18 -6.23 16.31
C VAL A 292 -19.91 -5.72 15.07
N THR A 293 -20.11 -4.41 15.01
CA THR A 293 -20.85 -3.78 13.90
C THR A 293 -19.95 -3.38 12.75
N TYR A 294 -18.74 -2.91 13.04
CA TYR A 294 -17.77 -2.55 12.03
C TYR A 294 -16.36 -2.83 12.53
N VAL A 295 -15.65 -3.69 11.82
CA VAL A 295 -14.26 -4.05 12.14
C VAL A 295 -13.43 -4.14 10.86
N THR A 296 -12.24 -3.56 10.87
CA THR A 296 -11.21 -3.78 9.85
C THR A 296 -10.15 -4.74 10.40
N LEU A 297 -9.99 -5.87 9.74
CA LEU A 297 -8.99 -6.89 10.02
C LEU A 297 -7.77 -6.65 9.14
N TYR A 298 -6.63 -6.33 9.72
CA TYR A 298 -5.41 -6.09 8.97
C TYR A 298 -4.71 -7.39 8.62
N VAL A 299 -4.20 -7.45 7.38
CA VAL A 299 -3.57 -8.64 6.79
C VAL A 299 -2.15 -8.29 6.36
N ASP A 300 -1.18 -9.10 6.79
CA ASP A 300 0.25 -8.86 6.54
C ASP A 300 0.63 -8.86 5.04
N ASP A 301 -0.05 -9.69 4.26
CA ASP A 301 0.20 -9.86 2.84
C ASP A 301 -1.05 -9.55 2.01
N PRO A 302 -1.05 -8.46 1.19
CA PRO A 302 -2.17 -8.17 0.29
C PRO A 302 -2.58 -9.33 -0.62
N GLY A 303 -1.64 -10.23 -0.93
CA GLY A 303 -1.91 -11.45 -1.71
C GLY A 303 -2.75 -12.47 -0.98
N MET A 304 -2.83 -12.39 0.36
CA MET A 304 -3.61 -13.31 1.20
C MET A 304 -5.04 -12.83 1.48
N LEU A 305 -5.40 -11.60 1.08
CA LEU A 305 -6.73 -11.03 1.38
C LEU A 305 -7.87 -11.98 1.03
N LYS A 306 -7.82 -12.59 -0.17
CA LYS A 306 -8.87 -13.52 -0.60
C LYS A 306 -8.86 -14.83 0.20
N GLU A 307 -7.70 -15.36 0.53
CA GLU A 307 -7.56 -16.59 1.35
C GLU A 307 -8.10 -16.33 2.76
N VAL A 308 -7.73 -15.19 3.37
CA VAL A 308 -8.23 -14.78 4.69
C VAL A 308 -9.74 -14.56 4.67
N GLU A 309 -10.31 -13.91 3.63
CA GLU A 309 -11.77 -13.77 3.49
C GLU A 309 -12.46 -15.14 3.43
N ASP A 310 -11.92 -16.07 2.62
CA ASP A 310 -12.50 -17.41 2.48
C ASP A 310 -12.42 -18.19 3.81
N GLU A 311 -11.34 -18.03 4.60
CA GLU A 311 -11.23 -18.60 5.94
C GLU A 311 -12.22 -17.97 6.94
N ILE A 312 -12.40 -16.63 6.91
CA ILE A 312 -13.39 -15.93 7.73
C ILE A 312 -14.80 -16.48 7.46
N ARG A 313 -15.17 -16.55 6.20
CA ARG A 313 -16.50 -17.08 5.79
C ARG A 313 -16.68 -18.56 6.11
N GLY A 314 -15.59 -19.30 6.24
CA GLY A 314 -15.58 -20.73 6.59
C GLY A 314 -15.65 -21.02 8.09
N ILE A 315 -15.60 -20.00 8.96
CA ILE A 315 -15.74 -20.21 10.40
C ILE A 315 -17.16 -20.71 10.71
N ASP A 316 -17.24 -21.92 11.24
CA ASP A 316 -18.51 -22.56 11.62
C ASP A 316 -18.97 -22.10 13.01
N ASP A 317 -19.29 -20.80 13.13
CA ASP A 317 -19.75 -20.18 14.37
C ASP A 317 -21.18 -19.66 14.28
N LYS A 318 -21.97 -20.15 13.33
CA LYS A 318 -23.35 -19.70 13.09
C LYS A 318 -23.42 -18.19 12.87
N ILE A 319 -22.51 -17.65 12.04
CA ILE A 319 -22.59 -16.28 11.57
C ILE A 319 -23.23 -16.28 10.20
N ASP A 320 -24.26 -15.46 10.01
CA ASP A 320 -24.82 -15.22 8.70
C ASP A 320 -24.11 -14.04 8.04
N TRP A 321 -23.21 -14.36 7.11
CA TRP A 321 -22.41 -13.38 6.42
C TRP A 321 -23.19 -12.56 5.39
N GLU A 322 -24.47 -12.85 5.13
CA GLU A 322 -25.34 -12.03 4.28
C GLU A 322 -25.64 -10.66 4.94
N TYR A 323 -25.56 -10.58 6.27
CA TYR A 323 -25.68 -9.32 6.99
C TYR A 323 -24.42 -8.47 7.03
N TYR A 324 -23.31 -8.90 6.39
CA TYR A 324 -22.05 -8.17 6.40
C TYR A 324 -21.59 -7.82 4.99
N ASN A 325 -21.27 -6.52 4.79
CA ASN A 325 -20.51 -6.07 3.66
C ASN A 325 -19.02 -6.29 3.90
N PHE A 326 -18.36 -6.96 2.95
CA PHE A 326 -16.92 -7.19 2.95
C PHE A 326 -16.26 -6.23 1.97
N GLU A 327 -15.38 -5.37 2.45
CA GLU A 327 -14.62 -4.46 1.62
C GLU A 327 -13.12 -4.64 1.86
N TYR A 328 -12.31 -4.60 0.79
CA TYR A 328 -10.86 -4.64 0.94
C TYR A 328 -10.30 -3.25 1.25
N TYR A 329 -9.67 -3.14 2.40
CA TYR A 329 -8.86 -1.99 2.79
C TYR A 329 -7.48 -2.12 2.11
N ASP A 330 -7.41 -1.81 0.81
CA ASP A 330 -6.21 -1.95 -0.01
C ASP A 330 -6.02 -0.81 -1.02
N LYS A 331 -6.78 0.27 -0.90
CA LYS A 331 -6.75 1.42 -1.82
C LYS A 331 -5.35 2.05 -1.90
N ASP A 332 -4.74 2.33 -0.74
CA ASP A 332 -3.41 2.94 -0.65
C ASP A 332 -2.33 2.01 -1.23
N TYR A 333 -2.39 0.72 -0.88
CA TYR A 333 -1.49 -0.28 -1.45
C TYR A 333 -1.62 -0.36 -2.98
N LYS A 334 -2.84 -0.44 -3.51
CA LYS A 334 -3.08 -0.52 -4.95
C LYS A 334 -2.61 0.74 -5.68
N ALA A 335 -2.79 1.92 -5.10
CA ALA A 335 -2.36 3.17 -5.69
C ALA A 335 -0.83 3.20 -5.90
N ILE A 336 -0.06 2.74 -4.91
CA ILE A 336 1.41 2.76 -4.94
C ILE A 336 1.99 1.53 -5.65
N ALA A 337 1.46 0.33 -5.37
CA ALA A 337 2.04 -0.91 -5.88
C ALA A 337 1.72 -1.19 -7.36
N LYS A 338 0.54 -0.77 -7.85
CA LYS A 338 0.12 -1.03 -9.24
C LYS A 338 1.09 -0.48 -10.30
N PRO A 339 1.58 0.76 -10.22
CA PRO A 339 2.60 1.28 -11.13
C PRO A 339 3.90 0.46 -11.08
N LEU A 340 4.37 0.10 -9.88
CA LEU A 340 5.59 -0.68 -9.69
C LEU A 340 5.47 -2.08 -10.30
N LEU A 341 4.36 -2.77 -10.08
CA LEU A 341 4.09 -4.09 -10.68
C LEU A 341 3.97 -4.01 -12.21
N LEU A 342 3.47 -2.89 -12.75
CA LEU A 342 3.48 -2.64 -14.19
C LEU A 342 4.92 -2.51 -14.71
N MET A 343 5.81 -1.80 -14.02
CA MET A 343 7.22 -1.70 -14.37
C MET A 343 7.91 -3.08 -14.36
N VAL A 344 7.60 -3.93 -13.39
CA VAL A 344 8.06 -5.33 -13.32
C VAL A 344 7.61 -6.12 -14.56
N LYS A 345 6.34 -6.02 -14.95
CA LYS A 345 5.81 -6.70 -16.14
C LYS A 345 6.45 -6.20 -17.43
N LEU A 346 6.57 -4.89 -17.60
CA LEU A 346 7.15 -4.27 -18.79
C LEU A 346 8.63 -4.61 -18.94
N SER A 347 9.43 -4.54 -17.86
CA SER A 347 10.85 -4.90 -17.90
C SER A 347 11.06 -6.39 -18.21
N THR A 348 10.21 -7.28 -17.68
CA THR A 348 10.24 -8.70 -17.99
C THR A 348 9.93 -8.96 -19.47
N ALA A 349 8.87 -8.33 -19.98
CA ALA A 349 8.51 -8.44 -21.40
C ALA A 349 9.64 -7.94 -22.32
N LEU A 350 10.26 -6.81 -21.98
CA LEU A 350 11.39 -6.26 -22.72
C LEU A 350 12.57 -7.24 -22.74
N MET A 351 12.94 -7.83 -21.60
CA MET A 351 14.02 -8.83 -21.53
C MET A 351 13.73 -10.06 -22.41
N ILE A 352 12.50 -10.56 -22.41
CA ILE A 352 12.09 -11.69 -23.24
C ILE A 352 12.17 -11.33 -24.73
N ILE A 353 11.64 -10.18 -25.13
CA ILE A 353 11.69 -9.69 -26.52
C ILE A 353 13.14 -9.54 -26.99
N MET A 354 14.02 -8.98 -26.15
CA MET A 354 15.42 -8.84 -26.45
C MET A 354 16.14 -10.18 -26.60
N ALA A 355 15.86 -11.14 -25.72
CA ALA A 355 16.47 -12.48 -25.80
C ALA A 355 16.04 -13.23 -27.10
N VAL A 356 14.74 -13.21 -27.41
CA VAL A 356 14.20 -13.85 -28.61
C VAL A 356 14.66 -13.15 -29.87
N GLY A 357 14.64 -11.82 -29.93
CA GLY A 357 15.12 -11.01 -31.03
C GLY A 357 16.60 -11.27 -31.29
N ALA A 358 17.43 -11.28 -30.25
CA ALA A 358 18.85 -11.61 -30.36
C ALA A 358 19.09 -13.03 -30.88
N LEU A 359 18.32 -14.02 -30.39
CA LEU A 359 18.40 -15.42 -30.86
C LEU A 359 18.15 -15.50 -32.38
N VAL A 360 17.13 -14.82 -32.89
CA VAL A 360 16.78 -14.79 -34.30
C VAL A 360 17.88 -14.11 -35.12
N ILE A 361 18.28 -12.89 -34.74
CA ILE A 361 19.27 -12.11 -35.44
C ILE A 361 20.65 -12.84 -35.49
N LEU A 362 21.11 -13.32 -34.32
CA LEU A 362 22.36 -14.06 -34.22
C LEU A 362 22.32 -15.36 -35.03
N SER A 363 21.22 -16.10 -35.00
CA SER A 363 21.05 -17.33 -35.77
C SER A 363 21.17 -17.08 -37.28
N PHE A 364 20.61 -15.97 -37.80
CA PHE A 364 20.73 -15.58 -39.20
C PHE A 364 22.17 -15.21 -39.55
N ILE A 365 22.80 -14.33 -38.79
CA ILE A 365 24.15 -13.83 -39.06
C ILE A 365 25.17 -14.97 -38.94
N LEU A 366 25.09 -15.79 -37.92
CA LEU A 366 25.97 -16.95 -37.73
C LEU A 366 25.77 -17.99 -38.85
N SER A 367 24.54 -18.20 -39.30
CA SER A 367 24.26 -19.10 -40.43
C SER A 367 24.95 -18.62 -41.72
N MET A 368 24.88 -17.31 -42.02
CA MET A 368 25.61 -16.73 -43.14
C MET A 368 27.15 -16.89 -43.01
N TRP A 369 27.67 -16.65 -41.79
CA TRP A 369 29.11 -16.74 -41.56
C TRP A 369 29.65 -18.18 -41.63
N ILE A 370 28.92 -19.15 -41.08
CA ILE A 370 29.28 -20.56 -41.15
C ILE A 370 29.20 -21.05 -42.62
N GLN A 371 28.21 -20.58 -43.39
CA GLN A 371 28.14 -20.87 -44.83
C GLN A 371 29.38 -20.36 -45.59
N GLY A 372 29.84 -19.16 -45.29
CA GLY A 372 31.06 -18.59 -45.87
C GLY A 372 32.35 -19.34 -45.49
N ARG A 373 32.32 -20.18 -44.45
CA ARG A 373 33.45 -21.02 -43.98
C ARG A 373 33.37 -22.48 -44.44
N LYS A 374 32.45 -22.85 -45.35
CA LYS A 374 32.25 -24.23 -45.77
C LYS A 374 33.53 -24.89 -46.29
N LYS A 375 34.33 -24.18 -47.11
CA LYS A 375 35.63 -24.67 -47.63
C LYS A 375 36.60 -24.94 -46.47
N GLU A 376 36.74 -24.05 -45.54
CA GLU A 376 37.61 -24.19 -44.34
C GLU A 376 37.18 -25.38 -43.48
N ILE A 377 35.88 -25.49 -43.20
CA ILE A 377 35.27 -26.58 -42.41
C ILE A 377 35.51 -27.93 -43.12
N HIS A 378 35.40 -27.98 -44.44
CA HIS A 378 35.64 -29.17 -45.23
C HIS A 378 37.13 -29.60 -45.19
N ILE A 379 38.07 -28.67 -45.33
CA ILE A 379 39.50 -28.95 -45.19
C ILE A 379 39.83 -29.48 -43.80
N LEU A 380 39.29 -28.86 -42.73
CA LEU A 380 39.49 -29.32 -41.35
C LEU A 380 38.94 -30.74 -41.14
N SER A 381 37.80 -31.06 -41.78
CA SER A 381 37.22 -32.40 -41.75
C SER A 381 38.05 -33.43 -42.49
N LEU A 382 38.69 -33.07 -43.64
CA LEU A 382 39.58 -33.96 -44.39
C LEU A 382 40.88 -34.26 -43.64
N ILE A 383 41.38 -33.35 -42.83
CA ILE A 383 42.55 -33.53 -41.95
C ILE A 383 42.18 -34.36 -40.69
N GLY A 384 40.91 -34.85 -40.55
CA GLY A 384 40.49 -35.72 -39.48
C GLY A 384 39.99 -35.01 -38.23
N ILE A 385 39.75 -33.70 -38.24
CA ILE A 385 39.17 -32.97 -37.08
C ILE A 385 37.69 -33.27 -36.98
N LYS A 386 37.28 -33.79 -35.80
CA LYS A 386 35.89 -34.15 -35.52
C LYS A 386 34.98 -32.95 -35.60
N LYS A 387 33.77 -33.09 -36.19
CA LYS A 387 32.75 -32.00 -36.31
C LYS A 387 32.45 -31.31 -34.98
N ARG A 388 32.40 -32.06 -33.86
CA ARG A 388 32.22 -31.51 -32.51
C ARG A 388 33.33 -30.53 -32.12
N SER A 389 34.57 -30.77 -32.54
CA SER A 389 35.71 -29.88 -32.29
C SER A 389 35.64 -28.59 -33.12
N ILE A 390 35.08 -28.65 -34.33
CA ILE A 390 34.84 -27.48 -35.18
C ILE A 390 33.70 -26.65 -34.57
N LEU A 391 32.62 -27.29 -34.16
CA LEU A 391 31.50 -26.62 -33.46
C LEU A 391 31.98 -25.93 -32.15
N ALA A 392 32.75 -26.65 -31.32
CA ALA A 392 33.32 -26.11 -30.09
C ALA A 392 34.24 -24.89 -30.38
N GLN A 393 34.98 -24.88 -31.47
CA GLN A 393 35.77 -23.73 -31.88
C GLN A 393 34.89 -22.52 -32.21
N ILE A 394 33.78 -22.69 -32.95
CA ILE A 394 32.85 -21.61 -33.30
C ILE A 394 32.17 -21.07 -32.06
N VAL A 395 31.71 -21.95 -31.15
CA VAL A 395 31.14 -21.55 -29.87
C VAL A 395 32.14 -20.72 -29.05
N LEU A 396 33.41 -21.18 -28.99
CA LEU A 396 34.46 -20.47 -28.25
C LEU A 396 34.78 -19.10 -28.86
N GLU A 397 34.80 -18.97 -30.19
CA GLU A 397 34.99 -17.70 -30.92
C GLU A 397 33.87 -16.70 -30.50
N CYS A 398 32.61 -17.13 -30.54
CA CYS A 398 31.47 -16.31 -30.17
C CYS A 398 31.46 -15.97 -28.65
N THR A 399 31.77 -16.93 -27.78
CA THR A 399 31.84 -16.74 -26.34
C THR A 399 32.90 -15.69 -25.93
N LEU A 400 34.10 -15.77 -26.50
CA LEU A 400 35.17 -14.80 -26.20
C LEU A 400 34.77 -13.37 -26.57
N VAL A 401 34.21 -13.17 -27.76
CA VAL A 401 33.72 -11.84 -28.18
C VAL A 401 32.59 -11.38 -27.25
N SER A 402 31.73 -12.29 -26.86
CA SER A 402 30.58 -11.97 -26.02
C SER A 402 30.95 -11.60 -24.58
N ILE A 403 31.96 -12.24 -24.00
CA ILE A 403 32.49 -11.87 -22.69
C ILE A 403 33.07 -10.45 -22.72
N CYS A 404 33.85 -10.12 -23.76
CA CYS A 404 34.38 -8.76 -23.94
C CYS A 404 33.26 -7.73 -24.09
N ALA A 405 32.22 -8.04 -24.88
CA ALA A 405 31.06 -7.18 -25.07
C ALA A 405 30.27 -6.99 -23.74
N PHE A 406 30.10 -8.05 -22.97
CA PHE A 406 29.42 -8.03 -21.70
C PHE A 406 30.14 -7.18 -20.65
N ILE A 407 31.46 -7.30 -20.55
CA ILE A 407 32.25 -6.49 -19.59
C ILE A 407 32.08 -4.99 -19.89
N LEU A 408 32.17 -4.61 -21.16
CA LEU A 408 31.97 -3.21 -21.54
C LEU A 408 30.53 -2.75 -21.42
N ALA A 409 29.57 -3.63 -21.69
CA ALA A 409 28.14 -3.37 -21.43
C ALA A 409 27.84 -3.16 -19.92
N GLY A 410 28.48 -3.95 -19.07
CA GLY A 410 28.35 -3.81 -17.59
C GLY A 410 28.87 -2.46 -17.09
N ALA A 411 30.00 -1.99 -17.64
CA ALA A 411 30.53 -0.66 -17.30
C ALA A 411 29.60 0.49 -17.77
N ALA A 412 28.95 0.34 -18.91
CA ALA A 412 28.04 1.35 -19.47
C ALA A 412 26.62 1.28 -18.86
N ALA A 413 26.17 0.09 -18.43
CA ALA A 413 24.80 -0.13 -17.98
C ALA A 413 24.42 0.68 -16.74
N GLY A 414 25.30 0.83 -15.76
CA GLY A 414 25.02 1.55 -14.51
C GLY A 414 24.50 2.98 -14.73
N PRO A 415 25.27 3.88 -15.34
CA PRO A 415 24.82 5.24 -15.64
C PRO A 415 23.55 5.31 -16.49
N ILE A 416 23.42 4.41 -17.47
CA ILE A 416 22.25 4.38 -18.37
C ILE A 416 21.01 3.93 -17.60
N THR A 417 21.13 2.95 -16.71
CA THR A 417 20.02 2.47 -15.89
C THR A 417 19.46 3.58 -14.98
N VAL A 418 20.35 4.32 -14.31
CA VAL A 418 19.93 5.46 -13.46
C VAL A 418 19.21 6.53 -14.30
N ALA A 419 19.74 6.88 -15.47
CA ALA A 419 19.10 7.87 -16.33
C ALA A 419 17.74 7.42 -16.87
N THR A 420 17.64 6.15 -17.31
CA THR A 420 16.40 5.56 -17.83
C THR A 420 15.37 5.38 -16.71
N GLY A 421 15.82 4.95 -15.54
CA GLY A 421 14.97 4.79 -14.36
C GLY A 421 14.32 6.11 -13.94
N LYS A 422 15.11 7.18 -13.77
CA LYS A 422 14.60 8.52 -13.44
C LYS A 422 13.62 9.07 -14.50
N ALA A 423 13.87 8.79 -15.78
CA ALA A 423 12.95 9.19 -16.85
C ALA A 423 11.62 8.44 -16.76
N LEU A 424 11.66 7.15 -16.38
CA LEU A 424 10.48 6.32 -16.20
C LEU A 424 9.67 6.75 -14.95
N GLU A 425 10.35 7.01 -13.84
CA GLU A 425 9.73 7.57 -12.63
C GLU A 425 8.97 8.86 -12.96
N LYS A 426 9.62 9.79 -13.65
CA LYS A 426 8.98 11.04 -14.06
C LYS A 426 7.74 10.85 -14.95
N SER A 427 7.76 9.83 -15.81
CA SER A 427 6.61 9.51 -16.68
C SER A 427 5.46 8.84 -15.94
N VAL A 428 5.74 8.09 -14.87
CA VAL A 428 4.74 7.42 -14.03
C VAL A 428 4.18 8.38 -13.00
N SER A 429 5.00 9.32 -12.49
CA SER A 429 4.63 10.31 -11.47
C SER A 429 3.93 11.55 -12.04
N SER A 430 3.63 11.62 -13.34
CA SER A 430 3.04 12.81 -14.00
C SER A 430 1.56 13.08 -13.66
N VAL A 431 0.95 12.30 -12.77
CA VAL A 431 -0.38 12.55 -12.18
C VAL A 431 -0.16 12.91 -10.71
N GLN A 432 0.38 14.09 -10.44
CA GLN A 432 0.75 14.51 -9.09
C GLN A 432 -0.26 15.52 -8.55
N SER A 433 -0.83 15.25 -7.37
CA SER A 433 -1.30 16.26 -6.44
C SER A 433 -0.11 16.74 -5.60
N ASP A 434 -0.07 18.02 -5.21
CA ASP A 434 1.06 18.59 -4.44
C ASP A 434 1.04 18.15 -2.95
N GLN A 435 -0.02 17.44 -2.51
CA GLN A 435 -0.21 17.01 -1.13
C GLN A 435 0.00 15.49 -1.00
N PRO A 436 0.71 15.01 0.05
CA PRO A 436 0.93 13.59 0.29
C PRO A 436 -0.33 12.83 0.72
N TYR A 437 -1.33 13.55 1.20
CA TYR A 437 -2.63 13.01 1.61
C TYR A 437 -3.76 13.82 0.98
N GLU A 438 -4.86 13.15 0.65
CA GLU A 438 -6.13 13.75 0.30
C GLU A 438 -7.15 13.47 1.39
N THR A 439 -7.90 14.48 1.78
CA THR A 439 -8.99 14.35 2.73
C THR A 439 -10.32 14.38 1.98
N SER A 440 -11.22 13.48 2.34
CA SER A 440 -12.61 13.50 1.90
C SER A 440 -13.51 13.28 3.11
N ARG A 441 -14.80 13.61 2.97
CA ARG A 441 -15.81 13.23 3.96
C ARG A 441 -16.73 12.21 3.33
N ASN A 442 -17.00 11.13 4.04
CA ASN A 442 -17.98 10.15 3.60
C ASN A 442 -19.42 10.71 3.72
N VAL A 443 -20.39 9.92 3.32
CA VAL A 443 -21.82 10.30 3.37
C VAL A 443 -22.33 10.58 4.79
N ASN A 444 -21.62 10.12 5.81
CA ASN A 444 -21.93 10.33 7.22
C ASN A 444 -21.19 11.56 7.79
N GLY A 445 -20.41 12.29 6.97
CA GLY A 445 -19.62 13.45 7.40
C GLY A 445 -18.27 13.11 8.03
N GLU A 446 -17.94 11.83 8.18
CA GLU A 446 -16.66 11.38 8.75
C GLU A 446 -15.49 11.69 7.83
N VAL A 447 -14.38 12.13 8.41
CA VAL A 447 -13.16 12.43 7.65
C VAL A 447 -12.47 11.12 7.24
N GLU A 448 -12.29 10.95 5.96
CA GLU A 448 -11.46 9.90 5.39
C GLU A 448 -10.16 10.52 4.86
N ILE A 449 -9.01 9.95 5.24
CA ILE A 449 -7.70 10.43 4.82
C ILE A 449 -7.03 9.31 4.03
N TYR A 450 -6.79 9.58 2.75
CA TYR A 450 -6.12 8.66 1.84
C TYR A 450 -4.72 9.15 1.52
N ARG A 451 -3.77 8.24 1.50
CA ARG A 451 -2.44 8.55 0.99
C ARG A 451 -2.50 8.72 -0.52
N THR A 452 -2.06 9.87 -1.01
CA THR A 452 -1.90 10.07 -2.45
C THR A 452 -0.68 9.28 -2.94
N SER A 453 -0.68 8.83 -4.20
CA SER A 453 0.42 8.06 -4.79
C SER A 453 1.74 8.85 -4.94
N ASN A 454 1.90 9.95 -4.24
CA ASN A 454 2.89 11.01 -4.51
C ASN A 454 4.17 10.95 -3.69
N GLU A 455 4.28 10.07 -2.70
CA GLU A 455 5.62 9.80 -2.21
C GLU A 455 6.42 9.13 -3.34
N PRO A 456 7.49 9.80 -3.82
CA PRO A 456 8.36 9.17 -4.80
C PRO A 456 8.90 7.91 -4.16
N VAL A 457 8.38 6.75 -4.57
CA VAL A 457 9.00 5.48 -4.19
C VAL A 457 10.42 5.55 -4.76
N MET A 458 11.41 5.84 -3.91
CA MET A 458 12.80 5.94 -4.33
C MET A 458 13.23 4.58 -4.85
N LEU A 459 13.32 4.45 -6.17
CA LEU A 459 13.80 3.25 -6.82
C LEU A 459 15.33 3.26 -6.77
N GLU A 460 15.91 2.38 -5.98
CA GLU A 460 17.34 2.16 -5.98
C GLU A 460 17.76 1.28 -7.17
N TYR A 461 18.33 1.90 -8.22
CA TYR A 461 18.79 1.19 -9.40
C TYR A 461 20.19 0.61 -9.18
N ASN A 462 20.27 -0.49 -8.44
CA ASN A 462 21.54 -1.17 -8.15
C ASN A 462 21.72 -2.39 -9.05
N LEU A 463 22.84 -2.43 -9.77
CA LEU A 463 23.25 -3.60 -10.56
C LEU A 463 24.14 -4.50 -9.70
N THR A 464 23.59 -5.57 -9.14
CA THR A 464 24.36 -6.52 -8.34
C THR A 464 25.13 -7.51 -9.21
N LEU A 465 26.21 -8.07 -8.65
CA LEU A 465 27.00 -9.12 -9.31
C LEU A 465 26.13 -10.33 -9.68
N VAL A 466 25.16 -10.69 -8.83
CA VAL A 466 24.24 -11.81 -9.06
C VAL A 466 23.37 -11.56 -10.29
N MET A 467 22.86 -10.33 -10.48
CA MET A 467 22.10 -9.96 -11.67
C MET A 467 22.96 -10.03 -12.91
N ALA A 468 24.18 -9.51 -12.85
CA ALA A 468 25.12 -9.57 -13.95
C ALA A 468 25.42 -11.03 -14.36
N VAL A 469 25.65 -11.93 -13.41
CA VAL A 469 25.87 -13.36 -13.68
C VAL A 469 24.63 -14.01 -14.30
N LYS A 470 23.42 -13.71 -13.84
CA LYS A 470 22.16 -14.22 -14.45
C LYS A 470 22.03 -13.78 -15.91
N VAL A 471 22.28 -12.50 -16.21
CA VAL A 471 22.24 -11.97 -17.58
C VAL A 471 23.30 -12.62 -18.44
N LEU A 472 24.53 -12.76 -17.94
CA LEU A 472 25.62 -13.44 -18.66
C LEU A 472 25.24 -14.89 -19.03
N ALA A 473 24.67 -15.63 -18.08
CA ALA A 473 24.23 -17.01 -18.30
C ALA A 473 23.16 -17.12 -19.41
N VAL A 474 22.14 -16.25 -19.37
CA VAL A 474 21.09 -16.20 -20.41
C VAL A 474 21.69 -15.81 -21.76
N MET A 475 22.56 -14.82 -21.79
CA MET A 475 23.22 -14.37 -22.99
C MET A 475 24.09 -15.49 -23.64
N LEU A 476 24.87 -16.20 -22.84
CA LEU A 476 25.65 -17.34 -23.32
C LEU A 476 24.76 -18.47 -23.83
N ALA A 477 23.65 -18.75 -23.16
CA ALA A 477 22.67 -19.73 -23.61
C ALA A 477 22.07 -19.35 -24.98
N VAL A 478 21.71 -18.09 -25.20
CA VAL A 478 21.22 -17.57 -26.48
C VAL A 478 22.25 -17.74 -27.55
N ILE A 479 23.52 -17.43 -27.28
CA ILE A 479 24.64 -17.55 -28.27
C ILE A 479 24.88 -19.00 -28.63
N ILE A 480 24.97 -19.89 -27.63
CA ILE A 480 25.20 -21.33 -27.89
C ILE A 480 24.03 -21.89 -28.72
N LEU A 481 22.80 -21.55 -28.35
CA LEU A 481 21.61 -22.01 -29.08
C LEU A 481 21.59 -21.47 -30.52
N SER A 482 21.97 -20.20 -30.73
CA SER A 482 22.09 -19.60 -32.05
C SER A 482 23.15 -20.30 -32.94
N VAL A 483 24.30 -20.66 -32.36
CA VAL A 483 25.36 -21.43 -33.06
C VAL A 483 24.85 -22.82 -33.43
N LEU A 484 24.18 -23.51 -32.52
CA LEU A 484 23.61 -24.86 -32.74
C LEU A 484 22.57 -24.85 -33.84
N ILE A 485 21.61 -23.93 -33.80
CA ILE A 485 20.57 -23.76 -34.85
C ILE A 485 21.22 -23.51 -36.20
N SER A 486 22.21 -22.61 -36.23
CA SER A 486 22.92 -22.25 -37.48
C SER A 486 23.71 -23.43 -38.06
N PHE A 487 24.35 -24.21 -37.20
CA PHE A 487 25.12 -25.41 -37.61
C PHE A 487 24.20 -26.51 -38.14
N MET A 488 23.10 -26.83 -37.45
CA MET A 488 22.10 -27.84 -37.85
C MET A 488 21.46 -27.48 -39.21
N ARG A 489 21.12 -26.20 -39.42
CA ARG A 489 20.52 -25.71 -40.68
C ARG A 489 21.42 -25.91 -41.88
N ILE A 490 22.74 -25.88 -41.70
CA ILE A 490 23.72 -26.10 -42.77
C ILE A 490 23.90 -27.59 -43.07
N GLU A 491 23.92 -28.44 -42.05
CA GLU A 491 24.02 -29.87 -42.15
C GLU A 491 22.77 -30.51 -42.82
N GLY A 492 21.57 -30.01 -42.46
CA GLY A 492 20.30 -30.46 -43.07
C GLY A 492 20.20 -30.14 -44.55
N ARG A 493 20.70 -28.96 -45.01
CA ARG A 493 20.78 -28.58 -46.43
C ARG A 493 21.81 -29.40 -47.20
N GLY A 494 22.84 -29.96 -46.56
CA GLY A 494 23.84 -30.86 -47.17
C GLY A 494 23.25 -32.24 -47.51
N ARG A 495 22.38 -32.78 -46.62
CA ARG A 495 21.74 -34.11 -46.81
C ARG A 495 20.68 -34.08 -47.94
N GLY A 496 19.99 -32.95 -48.14
CA GLY A 496 19.00 -32.80 -49.23
C GLY A 496 19.59 -32.76 -50.64
N LYS A 497 20.82 -32.23 -50.81
CA LYS A 497 21.48 -32.18 -52.14
C LYS A 497 22.07 -33.51 -52.58
N ILE A 498 22.43 -34.41 -51.67
CA ILE A 498 22.96 -35.75 -52.00
C ILE A 498 21.84 -36.70 -52.49
N ARG A 499 20.59 -36.41 -52.15
CA ARG A 499 19.43 -37.21 -52.59
C ARG A 499 18.91 -36.90 -53.97
N ILE A 500 19.35 -35.80 -54.60
CA ILE A 500 18.89 -35.35 -55.93
C ILE A 500 19.92 -35.65 -57.04
N GLN A 501 21.16 -36.11 -56.70
CA GLN A 501 22.19 -36.50 -57.69
C GLN A 501 22.36 -38.01 -57.80
N GLY A 502 21.39 -38.77 -57.33
CA GLY A 502 21.39 -40.25 -57.45
C GLY A 502 20.18 -40.78 -58.23
N PHE A 503 19.90 -40.14 -59.41
CA PHE A 503 19.13 -40.73 -60.51
C PHE A 503 19.77 -40.39 -61.82
#